data_2af6369c56a03ad44e616ecd906715a6
#
_entry.id   2af6369c56a03ad44e616ecd906715a6
#
_cell.length_a   1.000
_cell.length_b   1.000
_cell.length_c   1.000
_cell.angle_alpha   90.00
_cell.angle_beta   90.00
_cell.angle_gamma   90.00
#
_symmetry.space_group_name_H-M   'P 1'
#
loop_
_entity.id
_entity.type
_entity.pdbx_description
1 polymer ?
#
loop_
_entity_poly.entity_id
_entity_poly.type
_entity_poly.pdbx_seq_one_letter_code
_entity_poly.pdbx_strand_id
1 'polypeptide(L)'
;MTVEAFRSIINPDDPMFANPSSMVEAIQQYCRRTSQPVPETPAEICRCIFDSLALRYRQVFEWLQDFGKSQNSNLKSQINTLHIIGGGSLNKYLNQFTANATGVVVKAGPQEGTALGNIMMQAQAAGLVSDIWQMRQIIANSIDLVTYTPQDKELWDAAYEKYLKITQ
;
A
#
# COMPACT_ATOMS: atom_id res chain seq x y z
N MET A 1 -3.17 12.71 12.18
CA MET A 1 -4.29 11.94 12.78
C MET A 1 -4.11 11.96 14.29
N THR A 2 -5.14 12.35 15.03
CA THR A 2 -5.10 12.47 16.51
C THR A 2 -5.43 11.17 17.25
N VAL A 3 -5.73 10.10 16.50
CA VAL A 3 -6.09 8.78 17.03
C VAL A 3 -4.84 7.94 17.24
N GLU A 4 -4.82 7.17 18.34
CA GLU A 4 -3.74 6.25 18.69
C GLU A 4 -3.47 5.24 17.57
N ALA A 5 -2.19 5.09 17.21
CA ALA A 5 -1.74 4.16 16.19
C ALA A 5 -1.85 2.70 16.68
N PHE A 6 -2.23 1.79 15.78
CA PHE A 6 -2.22 0.34 15.99
C PHE A 6 -3.02 -0.15 17.21
N ARG A 7 -3.96 0.67 17.70
CA ARG A 7 -4.86 0.29 18.79
C ARG A 7 -5.69 -0.94 18.40
N SER A 8 -6.20 -0.95 17.16
CA SER A 8 -6.95 -2.04 16.58
C SER A 8 -6.39 -2.36 15.20
N ILE A 9 -6.18 -3.64 14.92
CA ILE A 9 -5.61 -4.14 13.66
C ILE A 9 -6.49 -5.29 13.16
N ILE A 10 -6.79 -5.31 11.86
CA ILE A 10 -7.56 -6.38 11.22
C ILE A 10 -6.73 -7.08 10.15
N ASN A 11 -7.13 -8.30 9.77
CA ASN A 11 -6.67 -8.92 8.54
C ASN A 11 -7.58 -8.44 7.40
N PRO A 12 -7.13 -7.58 6.48
CA PRO A 12 -7.99 -7.09 5.39
C PRO A 12 -8.51 -8.20 4.46
N ASP A 13 -7.84 -9.35 4.43
CA ASP A 13 -8.20 -10.49 3.58
C ASP A 13 -9.12 -11.50 4.31
N ASP A 14 -9.55 -11.22 5.53
CA ASP A 14 -10.51 -12.09 6.21
C ASP A 14 -11.82 -12.14 5.40
N PRO A 15 -12.36 -13.35 5.14
CA PRO A 15 -13.59 -13.52 4.35
C PRO A 15 -14.79 -12.70 4.82
N MET A 16 -14.83 -12.32 6.10
CA MET A 16 -15.90 -11.48 6.64
C MET A 16 -15.97 -10.08 6.03
N PHE A 17 -14.87 -9.61 5.41
CA PHE A 17 -14.81 -8.31 4.75
C PHE A 17 -15.13 -8.34 3.25
N ALA A 18 -15.36 -9.52 2.67
CA ALA A 18 -15.60 -9.64 1.23
C ALA A 18 -16.93 -8.99 0.78
N ASN A 19 -18.00 -9.17 1.57
CA ASN A 19 -19.32 -8.60 1.26
C ASN A 19 -20.19 -8.42 2.52
N PRO A 20 -19.77 -7.63 3.51
CA PRO A 20 -20.56 -7.42 4.72
C PRO A 20 -21.73 -6.47 4.46
N SER A 21 -22.83 -6.63 5.20
CA SER A 21 -23.95 -5.68 5.21
C SER A 21 -23.53 -4.31 5.76
N SER A 22 -22.57 -4.30 6.70
CA SER A 22 -21.96 -3.11 7.28
C SER A 22 -20.47 -3.37 7.51
N MET A 23 -19.61 -2.63 6.83
CA MET A 23 -18.16 -2.74 7.01
C MET A 23 -17.74 -2.30 8.43
N VAL A 24 -18.39 -1.28 8.98
CA VAL A 24 -18.09 -0.81 10.34
C VAL A 24 -18.38 -1.91 11.37
N GLU A 25 -19.54 -2.57 11.28
CA GLU A 25 -19.89 -3.67 12.18
C GLU A 25 -18.95 -4.87 12.01
N ALA A 26 -18.57 -5.20 10.78
CA ALA A 26 -17.61 -6.27 10.50
C ALA A 26 -16.25 -5.99 11.16
N ILE A 27 -15.72 -4.77 11.04
CA ILE A 27 -14.47 -4.37 11.71
C ILE A 27 -14.60 -4.48 13.22
N GLN A 28 -15.70 -4.00 13.79
CA GLN A 28 -15.94 -4.07 15.23
C GLN A 28 -16.07 -5.53 15.71
N GLN A 29 -16.75 -6.40 14.97
CA GLN A 29 -16.87 -7.83 15.27
C GLN A 29 -15.50 -8.52 15.18
N TYR A 30 -14.68 -8.20 14.17
CA TYR A 30 -13.33 -8.72 14.07
C TYR A 30 -12.50 -8.37 15.32
N CYS A 31 -12.52 -7.10 15.73
CA CYS A 31 -11.80 -6.65 16.92
C CYS A 31 -12.29 -7.36 18.21
N ARG A 32 -13.60 -7.55 18.37
CA ARG A 32 -14.14 -8.33 19.50
C ARG A 32 -13.66 -9.79 19.48
N ARG A 33 -13.72 -10.45 18.30
CA ARG A 33 -13.28 -11.84 18.12
C ARG A 33 -11.80 -12.03 18.45
N THR A 34 -10.98 -11.04 18.15
CA THR A 34 -9.53 -11.07 18.39
C THR A 34 -9.11 -10.40 19.70
N SER A 35 -10.08 -10.11 20.60
CA SER A 35 -9.84 -9.49 21.92
C SER A 35 -9.06 -8.18 21.86
N GLN A 36 -9.31 -7.37 20.83
CA GLN A 36 -8.71 -6.07 20.64
C GLN A 36 -9.68 -4.94 21.07
N PRO A 37 -9.19 -3.74 21.39
CA PRO A 37 -10.04 -2.57 21.56
C PRO A 37 -10.92 -2.36 20.33
N VAL A 38 -12.21 -2.10 20.57
CA VAL A 38 -13.18 -1.90 19.47
C VAL A 38 -13.14 -0.44 19.02
N PRO A 39 -12.93 -0.15 17.74
CA PRO A 39 -12.99 1.22 17.23
C PRO A 39 -14.46 1.67 17.15
N GLU A 40 -14.77 2.83 17.74
CA GLU A 40 -16.13 3.36 17.87
C GLU A 40 -16.36 4.59 17.01
N THR A 41 -15.36 5.46 16.90
CA THR A 41 -15.47 6.69 16.13
C THR A 41 -15.03 6.50 14.67
N PRO A 42 -15.56 7.30 13.74
CA PRO A 42 -15.11 7.27 12.34
C PRO A 42 -13.59 7.42 12.19
N ALA A 43 -12.95 8.22 13.04
CA ALA A 43 -11.50 8.40 13.00
C ALA A 43 -10.74 7.15 13.45
N GLU A 44 -11.22 6.43 14.46
CA GLU A 44 -10.65 5.15 14.90
C GLU A 44 -10.85 4.05 13.86
N ILE A 45 -12.03 3.99 13.23
CA ILE A 45 -12.31 3.06 12.12
C ILE A 45 -11.35 3.31 10.95
N CYS A 46 -11.22 4.57 10.50
CA CYS A 46 -10.28 4.92 9.42
C CYS A 46 -8.84 4.61 9.81
N ARG A 47 -8.45 4.85 11.05
CA ARG A 47 -7.11 4.53 11.53
C ARG A 47 -6.85 3.03 11.51
N CYS A 48 -7.77 2.23 12.01
CA CYS A 48 -7.71 0.77 11.98
C CYS A 48 -7.54 0.25 10.54
N ILE A 49 -8.33 0.77 9.59
CA ILE A 49 -8.25 0.38 8.18
C ILE A 49 -6.88 0.72 7.59
N PHE A 50 -6.39 1.95 7.75
CA PHE A 50 -5.14 2.38 7.12
C PHE A 50 -3.92 1.70 7.73
N ASP A 51 -3.87 1.53 9.05
CA ASP A 51 -2.82 0.78 9.72
C ASP A 51 -2.77 -0.67 9.21
N SER A 52 -3.94 -1.33 9.13
CA SER A 52 -4.05 -2.72 8.70
C SER A 52 -3.68 -2.92 7.23
N LEU A 53 -4.14 -2.04 6.34
CA LEU A 53 -3.78 -2.09 4.92
C LEU A 53 -2.28 -1.89 4.71
N ALA A 54 -1.66 -0.94 5.41
CA ALA A 54 -0.23 -0.71 5.29
C ALA A 54 0.60 -1.90 5.79
N LEU A 55 0.18 -2.55 6.89
CA LEU A 55 0.81 -3.77 7.40
C LEU A 55 0.64 -4.96 6.43
N ARG A 56 -0.53 -5.09 5.80
CA ARG A 56 -0.76 -6.09 4.76
C ARG A 56 0.12 -5.83 3.52
N TYR A 57 0.25 -4.58 3.10
CA TYR A 57 1.16 -4.23 1.99
C TYR A 57 2.60 -4.61 2.31
N ARG A 58 3.06 -4.42 3.55
CA ARG A 58 4.38 -4.89 3.99
C ARG A 58 4.52 -6.40 3.84
N GLN A 59 3.55 -7.17 4.30
CA GLN A 59 3.58 -8.64 4.21
C GLN A 59 3.69 -9.12 2.75
N VAL A 60 2.86 -8.56 1.86
CA VAL A 60 2.91 -8.89 0.43
C VAL A 60 4.24 -8.45 -0.19
N PHE A 61 4.75 -7.29 0.21
CA PHE A 61 6.03 -6.77 -0.25
C PHE A 61 7.20 -7.68 0.15
N GLU A 62 7.22 -8.19 1.37
CA GLU A 62 8.21 -9.17 1.83
C GLU A 62 8.13 -10.47 1.04
N TRP A 63 6.93 -10.99 0.78
CA TRP A 63 6.75 -12.17 -0.08
C TRP A 63 7.29 -11.96 -1.50
N LEU A 64 7.06 -10.79 -2.09
CA LEU A 64 7.59 -10.47 -3.42
C LEU A 64 9.11 -10.38 -3.43
N GLN A 65 9.71 -9.83 -2.38
CA GLN A 65 11.17 -9.78 -2.25
C GLN A 65 11.76 -11.20 -2.12
N ASP A 66 11.15 -12.06 -1.31
CA ASP A 66 11.62 -13.44 -1.11
C ASP A 66 11.41 -14.30 -2.35
N PHE A 67 10.30 -14.12 -3.06
CA PHE A 67 10.09 -14.77 -4.36
C PHE A 67 11.14 -14.34 -5.38
N GLY A 68 11.46 -13.06 -5.46
CA GLY A 68 12.51 -12.54 -6.34
C GLY A 68 13.89 -13.13 -6.05
N LYS A 69 14.23 -13.34 -4.77
CA LYS A 69 15.48 -14.01 -4.36
C LYS A 69 15.53 -15.49 -4.76
N SER A 70 14.40 -16.18 -4.69
CA SER A 70 14.32 -17.63 -4.98
C SER A 70 14.43 -17.96 -6.47
N GLN A 71 13.97 -17.07 -7.35
CA GLN A 71 13.94 -17.30 -8.81
C GLN A 71 15.26 -16.95 -9.51
N ASN A 72 16.08 -16.08 -8.95
CA ASN A 72 17.32 -15.60 -9.56
C ASN A 72 18.37 -15.26 -8.51
N SER A 73 19.31 -16.16 -8.25
CA SER A 73 20.46 -15.93 -7.37
C SER A 73 21.35 -14.73 -7.82
N ASN A 74 21.19 -14.25 -9.05
CA ASN A 74 21.89 -13.09 -9.62
C ASN A 74 21.13 -11.78 -9.53
N LEU A 75 19.82 -11.78 -9.21
CA LEU A 75 19.06 -10.57 -8.98
C LEU A 75 19.26 -10.08 -7.55
N LYS A 76 20.37 -9.36 -7.32
CA LYS A 76 20.60 -8.53 -6.12
C LYS A 76 19.70 -7.30 -6.07
N SER A 77 18.65 -7.21 -6.88
CA SER A 77 17.78 -6.03 -6.92
C SER A 77 16.76 -6.10 -5.77
N GLN A 78 17.14 -5.57 -4.63
CA GLN A 78 16.16 -5.16 -3.64
C GLN A 78 15.21 -4.14 -4.29
N ILE A 79 13.90 -4.36 -4.13
CA ILE A 79 12.92 -3.35 -4.51
C ILE A 79 13.07 -2.18 -3.51
N ASN A 80 13.54 -1.04 -3.97
CA ASN A 80 13.80 0.12 -3.12
C ASN A 80 12.73 1.22 -3.25
N THR A 81 11.80 1.04 -4.18
CA THR A 81 10.74 2.03 -4.44
C THR A 81 9.46 1.33 -4.81
N LEU A 82 8.35 1.74 -4.20
CA LEU A 82 7.00 1.36 -4.57
C LEU A 82 6.31 2.52 -5.31
N HIS A 83 5.62 2.21 -6.40
CA HIS A 83 4.79 3.17 -7.11
C HIS A 83 3.32 2.90 -6.81
N ILE A 84 2.60 3.90 -6.32
CA ILE A 84 1.15 3.86 -6.12
C ILE A 84 0.51 4.73 -7.18
N ILE A 85 -0.26 4.12 -8.08
CA ILE A 85 -0.93 4.78 -9.19
C ILE A 85 -2.45 4.70 -9.04
N GLY A 86 -3.18 5.49 -9.82
CA GLY A 86 -4.64 5.53 -9.77
C GLY A 86 -5.17 6.31 -8.58
N GLY A 87 -6.46 6.16 -8.25
CA GLY A 87 -7.13 6.90 -7.18
C GLY A 87 -6.48 6.76 -5.80
N GLY A 88 -5.86 5.62 -5.50
CA GLY A 88 -5.12 5.39 -4.25
C GLY A 88 -3.96 6.36 -4.03
N SER A 89 -3.35 6.88 -5.10
CA SER A 89 -2.26 7.84 -5.02
C SER A 89 -2.64 9.17 -4.35
N LEU A 90 -3.93 9.47 -4.25
CA LEU A 90 -4.44 10.67 -3.59
C LEU A 90 -4.52 10.55 -2.07
N ASN A 91 -4.47 9.34 -1.53
CA ASN A 91 -4.59 9.12 -0.09
C ASN A 91 -3.23 9.30 0.61
N LYS A 92 -2.97 10.53 1.04
CA LYS A 92 -1.69 10.91 1.68
C LYS A 92 -1.35 10.08 2.93
N TYR A 93 -2.35 9.72 3.74
CA TYR A 93 -2.14 8.92 4.94
C TYR A 93 -1.74 7.49 4.58
N LEU A 94 -2.49 6.82 3.70
CA LEU A 94 -2.17 5.46 3.30
C LEU A 94 -0.82 5.37 2.59
N ASN A 95 -0.48 6.35 1.74
CA ASN A 95 0.81 6.40 1.06
C ASN A 95 1.98 6.55 2.04
N GLN A 96 1.86 7.44 3.04
CA GLN A 96 2.89 7.58 4.08
C GLN A 96 2.97 6.32 4.95
N PHE A 97 1.85 5.73 5.36
CA PHE A 97 1.82 4.51 6.15
C PHE A 97 2.40 3.32 5.37
N THR A 98 2.17 3.25 4.06
CA THR A 98 2.80 2.24 3.20
C THR A 98 4.32 2.40 3.18
N ALA A 99 4.84 3.62 3.04
CA ALA A 99 6.28 3.88 3.11
C ALA A 99 6.85 3.46 4.47
N ASN A 100 6.19 3.84 5.55
CA ASN A 100 6.61 3.52 6.91
C ASN A 100 6.62 2.00 7.17
N ALA A 101 5.54 1.31 6.78
CA ALA A 101 5.40 -0.13 6.97
C ALA A 101 6.41 -0.94 6.17
N THR A 102 6.59 -0.62 4.89
CA THR A 102 7.46 -1.37 3.97
C THR A 102 8.94 -1.01 4.12
N GLY A 103 9.24 0.14 4.71
CA GLY A 103 10.62 0.63 4.86
C GLY A 103 11.25 1.11 3.55
N VAL A 104 10.48 1.29 2.46
CA VAL A 104 10.97 1.79 1.17
C VAL A 104 10.29 3.08 0.77
N VAL A 105 10.91 3.80 -0.16
CA VAL A 105 10.32 5.03 -0.70
C VAL A 105 9.05 4.69 -1.49
N VAL A 106 7.98 5.45 -1.25
CA VAL A 106 6.75 5.40 -2.03
C VAL A 106 6.65 6.63 -2.91
N LYS A 107 6.41 6.42 -4.20
CA LYS A 107 6.10 7.47 -5.19
C LYS A 107 4.63 7.33 -5.60
N ALA A 108 3.84 8.33 -5.27
CA ALA A 108 2.39 8.34 -5.52
C ALA A 108 2.04 9.22 -6.73
N GLY A 109 1.29 8.65 -7.67
CA GLY A 109 0.89 9.22 -8.95
C GLY A 109 1.44 8.41 -10.13
N PRO A 110 0.90 8.64 -11.33
CA PRO A 110 -0.26 9.50 -11.66
C PRO A 110 -1.61 8.92 -11.20
N GLN A 111 -2.58 9.80 -10.97
CA GLN A 111 -3.96 9.39 -10.68
C GLN A 111 -4.57 8.63 -11.85
N GLU A 112 -4.34 9.09 -13.06
CA GLU A 112 -4.87 8.53 -14.31
C GLU A 112 -3.83 7.67 -15.05
N GLY A 113 -3.14 6.78 -14.34
CA GLY A 113 -2.06 5.95 -14.89
C GLY A 113 -2.48 5.07 -16.05
N THR A 114 -3.69 4.49 -16.00
CA THR A 114 -4.23 3.66 -17.08
C THR A 114 -4.49 4.45 -18.36
N ALA A 115 -5.09 5.64 -18.24
CA ALA A 115 -5.35 6.51 -19.38
C ALA A 115 -4.05 6.97 -20.04
N LEU A 116 -3.06 7.36 -19.24
CA LEU A 116 -1.74 7.73 -19.73
C LEU A 116 -1.04 6.58 -20.45
N GLY A 117 -1.06 5.39 -19.87
CA GLY A 117 -0.52 4.19 -20.50
C GLY A 117 -1.16 3.91 -21.87
N ASN A 118 -2.48 4.02 -21.96
CA ASN A 118 -3.23 3.83 -23.21
C ASN A 118 -2.83 4.88 -24.26
N ILE A 119 -2.75 6.15 -23.91
CA ILE A 119 -2.30 7.23 -24.81
C ILE A 119 -0.89 6.96 -25.31
N MET A 120 0.03 6.56 -24.44
CA MET A 120 1.41 6.26 -24.82
C MET A 120 1.51 5.06 -25.78
N MET A 121 0.70 4.03 -25.58
CA MET A 121 0.65 2.89 -26.51
C MET A 121 0.13 3.29 -27.88
N GLN A 122 -0.87 4.17 -27.96
CA GLN A 122 -1.36 4.72 -29.23
C GLN A 122 -0.29 5.60 -29.89
N ALA A 123 0.42 6.43 -29.14
CA ALA A 123 1.53 7.25 -29.64
C ALA A 123 2.66 6.38 -30.21
N GLN A 124 2.97 5.25 -29.58
CA GLN A 124 3.94 4.30 -30.11
C GLN A 124 3.44 3.65 -31.41
N ALA A 125 2.20 3.22 -31.47
CA ALA A 125 1.61 2.65 -32.68
C ALA A 125 1.62 3.65 -33.85
N ALA A 126 1.47 4.94 -33.56
CA ALA A 126 1.57 6.03 -34.53
C ALA A 126 3.02 6.44 -34.89
N GLY A 127 4.01 5.79 -34.32
CA GLY A 127 5.45 6.09 -34.56
C GLY A 127 5.96 7.39 -33.91
N LEU A 128 5.18 7.99 -32.99
CA LEU A 128 5.55 9.20 -32.26
C LEU A 128 6.47 8.93 -31.07
N VAL A 129 6.50 7.69 -30.58
CA VAL A 129 7.30 7.21 -29.47
C VAL A 129 7.97 5.90 -29.86
N SER A 130 9.28 5.77 -29.64
CA SER A 130 10.07 4.64 -30.15
C SER A 130 9.89 3.37 -29.31
N ASP A 131 9.89 3.50 -27.97
CA ASP A 131 9.94 2.37 -27.05
C ASP A 131 9.39 2.71 -25.66
N ILE A 132 9.31 1.69 -24.80
CA ILE A 132 8.83 1.82 -23.42
C ILE A 132 9.67 2.77 -22.56
N TRP A 133 10.95 2.93 -22.84
CA TRP A 133 11.83 3.81 -22.07
C TRP A 133 11.53 5.27 -22.36
N GLN A 134 11.32 5.60 -23.64
CA GLN A 134 10.89 6.93 -24.05
C GLN A 134 9.50 7.27 -23.50
N MET A 135 8.55 6.30 -23.52
CA MET A 135 7.24 6.47 -22.86
C MET A 135 7.39 6.85 -21.39
N ARG A 136 8.22 6.10 -20.65
CA ARG A 136 8.47 6.35 -19.21
C ARG A 136 9.07 7.72 -18.96
N GLN A 137 9.99 8.17 -19.81
CA GLN A 137 10.57 9.52 -19.71
C GLN A 137 9.53 10.61 -19.95
N ILE A 138 8.69 10.46 -20.97
CA ILE A 138 7.62 11.41 -21.26
C ILE A 138 6.65 11.51 -20.08
N ILE A 139 6.21 10.37 -19.55
CA ILE A 139 5.32 10.33 -18.38
C ILE A 139 6.01 10.99 -17.18
N ALA A 140 7.26 10.65 -16.88
CA ALA A 140 7.98 11.19 -15.75
C ALA A 140 8.18 12.71 -15.81
N ASN A 141 8.34 13.26 -17.03
CA ASN A 141 8.49 14.69 -17.26
C ASN A 141 7.14 15.45 -17.28
N SER A 142 6.03 14.73 -17.41
CA SER A 142 4.70 15.35 -17.56
C SER A 142 3.91 15.37 -16.24
N ILE A 143 4.40 14.72 -15.19
CA ILE A 143 3.62 14.49 -13.95
C ILE A 143 4.50 14.70 -12.73
N ASP A 144 4.00 15.49 -11.79
CA ASP A 144 4.59 15.61 -10.49
C ASP A 144 4.17 14.44 -9.60
N LEU A 145 5.15 13.60 -9.21
CA LEU A 145 4.95 12.53 -8.27
C LEU A 145 5.19 13.02 -6.84
N VAL A 146 4.29 12.65 -5.93
CA VAL A 146 4.49 12.90 -4.49
C VAL A 146 5.34 11.77 -3.91
N THR A 147 6.44 12.13 -3.25
CA THR A 147 7.36 11.16 -2.65
C THR A 147 7.15 11.10 -1.14
N TYR A 148 7.03 9.88 -0.61
CA TYR A 148 6.94 9.58 0.82
C TYR A 148 8.15 8.74 1.22
N THR A 149 8.87 9.21 2.25
CA THR A 149 10.00 8.48 2.83
C THR A 149 9.58 7.77 4.10
N PRO A 150 10.15 6.59 4.41
CA PRO A 150 9.86 5.86 5.63
C PRO A 150 10.15 6.67 6.89
N GLN A 151 9.27 6.56 7.89
CA GLN A 151 9.37 7.17 9.22
C GLN A 151 8.99 6.15 10.29
N ASP A 152 9.38 6.40 11.54
CA ASP A 152 8.95 5.63 12.71
C ASP A 152 9.13 4.10 12.60
N LYS A 153 10.26 3.67 12.02
CA LYS A 153 10.53 2.26 11.69
C LYS A 153 10.27 1.31 12.86
N GLU A 154 10.78 1.62 14.04
CA GLU A 154 10.64 0.74 15.22
C GLU A 154 9.18 0.55 15.64
N LEU A 155 8.37 1.61 15.53
CA LEU A 155 6.94 1.58 15.84
C LEU A 155 6.19 0.66 14.84
N TRP A 156 6.53 0.76 13.55
CA TRP A 156 5.93 -0.08 12.50
C TRP A 156 6.40 -1.53 12.56
N ASP A 157 7.64 -1.79 12.96
CA ASP A 157 8.15 -3.15 13.16
C ASP A 157 7.41 -3.84 14.32
N ALA A 158 7.23 -3.16 15.45
CA ALA A 158 6.46 -3.70 16.58
C ALA A 158 4.99 -3.95 16.22
N ALA A 159 4.38 -3.06 15.44
CA ALA A 159 3.02 -3.24 14.94
C ALA A 159 2.90 -4.42 13.96
N TYR A 160 3.90 -4.65 13.12
CA TYR A 160 3.91 -5.77 12.19
C TYR A 160 4.01 -7.11 12.91
N GLU A 161 4.82 -7.22 13.95
CA GLU A 161 4.86 -8.41 14.81
C GLU A 161 3.49 -8.71 15.45
N LYS A 162 2.78 -7.68 15.89
CA LYS A 162 1.41 -7.83 16.38
C LYS A 162 0.46 -8.29 15.27
N TYR A 163 0.56 -7.71 14.08
CA TYR A 163 -0.25 -8.06 12.90
C TYR A 163 -0.09 -9.53 12.54
N LEU A 164 1.15 -10.03 12.45
CA LEU A 164 1.43 -11.44 12.11
C LEU A 164 0.78 -12.42 13.10
N LYS A 165 0.73 -12.09 14.41
CA LYS A 165 0.08 -12.94 15.43
C LYS A 165 -1.46 -12.97 15.31
N ILE A 166 -2.05 -11.92 14.78
CA ILE A 166 -3.50 -11.81 14.63
C ILE A 166 -3.99 -12.47 13.33
N THR A 167 -3.12 -12.57 12.33
CA THR A 167 -3.45 -13.04 10.98
C THR A 167 -3.05 -14.50 10.72
N GLN A 168 -2.45 -15.16 11.70
CA GLN A 168 -2.22 -16.62 11.70
C GLN A 168 -3.51 -17.34 12.06
#